data_d3448c1637f25eceed0fff3b00011b51
#
_entry.id   d3448c1637f25eceed0fff3b00011b51
#
_cell.length_a   1.000
_cell.length_b   1.000
_cell.length_c   1.000
_cell.angle_alpha   90.00
_cell.angle_beta   90.00
_cell.angle_gamma   90.00
#
_symmetry.space_group_name_H-M   'P 1'
#
loop_
_entity.id
_entity.type
_entity.pdbx_description
1 polymer ?
#
loop_
_entity_poly.entity_id
_entity_poly.type
_entity_poly.pdbx_seq_one_letter_code
_entity_poly.pdbx_strand_id
1 'polypeptide(L)' 'MKSGNFIELSFVVKGELQVEYINVEHVSRIMCMEYKPFIGMLGQTYTRQITEESYEDLMNAINLED' A
#
# COMPACT_ATOMS: atom_id res chain seq x y z
N MET A 1 -18.00 14.75 8.02
CA MET A 1 -17.69 13.36 8.08
C MET A 1 -16.39 13.02 7.39
N LYS A 2 -15.65 12.15 7.98
CA LYS A 2 -14.40 11.76 7.41
C LYS A 2 -14.63 10.95 6.15
N SER A 3 -13.97 11.31 5.09
CA SER A 3 -14.19 10.64 3.82
C SER A 3 -13.42 9.35 3.69
N GLY A 4 -12.79 8.91 4.77
CA GLY A 4 -12.08 7.67 4.73
C GLY A 4 -10.59 7.90 4.70
N ASN A 5 -9.86 6.80 4.63
CA ASN A 5 -8.42 6.83 4.75
C ASN A 5 -7.77 6.36 3.46
N PHE A 6 -8.08 7.07 2.38
CA PHE A 6 -7.51 6.72 1.09
C PHE A 6 -6.18 7.44 0.89
N ILE A 7 -5.22 6.72 0.37
CA ILE A 7 -3.96 7.32 -0.02
C ILE A 7 -3.59 6.84 -1.40
N GLU A 8 -2.73 7.61 -2.02
CA GLU A 8 -2.26 7.29 -3.36
C GLU A 8 -1.05 6.39 -3.26
N LEU A 9 -1.10 5.23 -3.91
CA LEU A 9 0.00 4.30 -3.93
C LEU A 9 0.37 3.98 -5.37
N SER A 10 1.66 3.87 -5.62
CA SER A 10 2.17 3.46 -6.93
C SER A 10 2.55 2.00 -6.86
N PHE A 11 1.89 1.19 -7.68
CA PHE A 11 2.15 -0.24 -7.75
C PHE A 11 3.06 -0.53 -8.93
N VAL A 12 3.92 -1.51 -8.75
CA VAL A 12 4.79 -1.97 -9.84
C VAL A 12 4.13 -3.18 -10.48
N VAL A 13 3.69 -3.02 -11.72
CA VAL A 13 2.99 -4.06 -12.44
C VAL A 13 3.74 -4.32 -13.74
N LYS A 14 4.40 -5.46 -13.84
CA LYS A 14 5.14 -5.84 -15.03
C LYS A 14 6.12 -4.75 -15.46
N GLY A 15 6.81 -4.19 -14.48
CA GLY A 15 7.83 -3.19 -14.74
C GLY A 15 7.31 -1.79 -14.97
N GLU A 16 6.01 -1.58 -14.85
CA GLU A 16 5.40 -0.27 -15.04
C GLU A 16 4.74 0.18 -13.76
N LEU A 17 4.60 1.48 -13.61
CA LEU A 17 3.95 2.04 -12.45
C LEU A 17 2.47 2.22 -12.71
N GLN A 18 1.67 1.82 -11.75
CA GLN A 18 0.22 1.96 -11.82
C GLN A 18 -0.24 2.61 -10.54
N VAL A 19 -0.86 3.79 -10.65
CA VAL A 19 -1.27 4.56 -9.49
C VAL A 19 -2.70 4.24 -9.14
N GLU A 20 -2.94 3.95 -7.86
CA GLU A 20 -4.28 3.67 -7.37
C GLU A 20 -4.48 4.35 -6.03
N TYR A 21 -5.72 4.66 -5.73
CA TYR A 21 -6.08 5.18 -4.42
C TYR A 21 -6.63 4.05 -3.59
N ILE A 22 -5.99 3.78 -2.47
CA ILE A 22 -6.26 2.61 -1.66
C ILE A 22 -6.75 3.04 -0.29
N ASN A 23 -7.78 2.37 0.19
CA ASN A 23 -8.25 2.57 1.56
C ASN A 23 -7.25 1.89 2.49
N VAL A 24 -6.60 2.69 3.32
CA VAL A 24 -5.57 2.18 4.21
C VAL A 24 -6.10 1.07 5.11
N GLU A 25 -7.37 1.16 5.47
CA GLU A 25 -7.95 0.15 6.36
C GLU A 25 -8.13 -1.21 5.68
N HIS A 26 -8.02 -1.25 4.36
CA HIS A 26 -8.13 -2.51 3.65
C HIS A 26 -6.78 -3.19 3.44
N VAL A 27 -5.71 -2.56 3.88
CA VAL A 27 -4.39 -3.18 3.81
C VAL A 27 -4.27 -4.16 4.97
N SER A 28 -4.17 -5.44 4.66
CA SER A 28 -4.17 -6.46 5.69
C SER A 28 -2.78 -6.85 6.13
N ARG A 29 -1.77 -6.63 5.30
CA ARG A 29 -0.41 -6.92 5.71
C ARG A 29 0.56 -6.20 4.80
N ILE A 30 1.75 -5.99 5.33
CA ILE A 30 2.84 -5.36 4.62
C ILE A 30 4.05 -6.26 4.79
N MET A 31 4.76 -6.51 3.70
CA MET A 31 5.92 -7.38 3.77
C MET A 31 6.99 -6.89 2.81
N CYS A 32 8.21 -7.30 3.07
CA CYS A 32 9.35 -7.00 2.22
C CYS A 32 9.92 -8.29 1.70
N MET A 33 10.11 -8.36 0.40
CA MET A 33 10.78 -9.49 -0.22
C MET A 33 11.89 -8.96 -1.10
N GLU A 34 13.11 -9.44 -0.87
CA GLU A 34 14.27 -8.99 -1.65
C GLU A 34 14.38 -7.46 -1.63
N TYR A 35 14.16 -6.89 -0.44
CA TYR A 35 14.28 -5.45 -0.21
C TYR A 35 13.23 -4.63 -0.95
N LYS A 36 12.15 -5.27 -1.39
CA LYS A 36 11.06 -4.58 -2.07
C LYS A 36 9.80 -4.71 -1.26
N PRO A 37 9.04 -3.63 -1.11
CA PRO A 37 7.82 -3.68 -0.29
C PRO A 37 6.65 -4.24 -1.09
N PHE A 38 5.87 -5.07 -0.42
CA PHE A 38 4.65 -5.65 -0.98
C PHE A 38 3.53 -5.48 0.03
N ILE A 39 2.32 -5.31 -0.45
CA ILE A 39 1.18 -5.23 0.45
C ILE A 39 0.13 -6.25 0.03
N GLY A 40 -0.61 -6.72 1.02
CA GLY A 40 -1.77 -7.57 0.79
C GLY A 40 -3.03 -6.85 1.23
N MET A 41 -4.09 -7.05 0.47
CA MET A 41 -5.36 -6.39 0.74
C MET A 41 -6.34 -7.36 1.35
N LEU A 42 -7.30 -6.82 2.11
CA LEU A 42 -8.36 -7.64 2.67
C LEU A 42 -9.09 -8.38 1.56
N GLY A 43 -9.30 -9.67 1.80
CA GLY A 43 -10.06 -10.48 0.85
C GLY A 43 -9.27 -10.98 -0.32
N GLN A 44 -7.98 -10.65 -0.38
CA GLN A 44 -7.14 -11.12 -1.47
C GLN A 44 -6.04 -12.01 -0.95
N THR A 45 -5.68 -13.01 -1.73
CA THR A 45 -4.68 -13.98 -1.31
C THR A 45 -3.31 -13.69 -1.87
N TYR A 46 -3.19 -12.67 -2.70
CA TYR A 46 -1.90 -12.32 -3.30
C TYR A 46 -1.45 -10.97 -2.79
N THR A 47 -0.17 -10.69 -2.98
CA THR A 47 0.40 -9.40 -2.62
C THR A 47 0.79 -8.66 -3.88
N ARG A 48 0.93 -7.35 -3.74
CA ARG A 48 1.30 -6.49 -4.85
C ARG A 48 2.48 -5.63 -4.43
N GLN A 49 3.42 -5.44 -5.34
CA GLN A 49 4.60 -4.64 -5.07
C GLN A 49 4.26 -3.15 -5.20
N ILE A 50 4.76 -2.36 -4.26
CA ILE A 50 4.62 -0.90 -4.33
C ILE A 50 6.01 -0.30 -4.33
N THR A 51 6.09 0.97 -4.70
CA THR A 51 7.37 1.68 -4.68
C THR A 51 7.78 1.98 -3.24
N GLU A 52 9.07 2.27 -3.06
CA GLU A 52 9.55 2.62 -1.72
C GLU A 52 8.91 3.91 -1.24
N GLU A 53 8.70 4.85 -2.13
CA GLU A 53 8.05 6.10 -1.75
C GLU A 53 6.62 5.84 -1.28
N SER A 54 5.90 4.98 -2.00
CA SER A 54 4.55 4.63 -1.59
C SER A 54 4.56 3.88 -0.26
N TYR A 55 5.56 3.04 -0.05
CA TYR A 55 5.69 2.35 1.22
C TYR A 55 5.83 3.35 2.37
N GLU A 56 6.67 4.38 2.19
CA GLU A 56 6.84 5.37 3.24
C GLU A 56 5.55 6.14 3.48
N ASP A 57 4.86 6.48 2.42
CA ASP A 57 3.58 7.18 2.57
C ASP A 57 2.59 6.32 3.32
N LEU A 58 2.55 5.04 3.02
CA LEU A 58 1.64 4.12 3.68
C LEU A 58 1.97 3.99 5.16
N MET A 59 3.26 3.86 5.47
CA MET A 59 3.65 3.72 6.87
C MET A 59 3.34 4.98 7.65
N ASN A 60 3.53 6.15 7.04
CA ASN A 60 3.18 7.40 7.71
C ASN A 60 1.68 7.48 7.96
N ALA A 61 0.89 7.03 7.01
CA ALA A 61 -0.56 7.07 7.19
C ALA A 61 -0.99 6.16 8.33
N ILE A 62 -0.37 5.00 8.43
CA ILE A 62 -0.70 4.06 9.50
C ILE A 62 -0.25 4.61 10.84
N ASN A 63 0.94 5.17 10.92
CA ASN A 63 1.49 5.64 12.18
C ASN A 63 0.76 6.87 12.70
N LEU A 64 0.13 7.62 11.83
CA LEU A 64 -0.63 8.78 12.27
C LEU A 64 -1.86 8.41 13.07
N GLU A 65 -2.20 7.13 13.07
CA GLU A 65 -3.35 6.67 13.83
C GLU A 65 -3.09 6.68 15.34
N ASP A 66 -1.86 6.75 15.75
CA ASP A 66 -1.54 6.71 17.19
C ASP A 66 -1.99 7.95 17.96
#